data_36d7bf29c99068a7381312e4efc469d6
#
_entry.id   36d7bf29c99068a7381312e4efc469d6
#
_cell.length_a   1.000
_cell.length_b   1.000
_cell.length_c   1.000
_cell.angle_alpha   90.00
_cell.angle_beta   90.00
_cell.angle_gamma   90.00
#
_symmetry.space_group_name_H-M   'P 1'
#
loop_
_entity.id
_entity.type
_entity.pdbx_description
1 polymer ?
#
loop_
_entity_poly.entity_id
_entity_poly.type
_entity_poly.pdbx_seq_one_letter_code
_entity_poly.pdbx_strand_id
1 'polypeptide(L)'
;AVQPVTQMEMQQEMKPVTVQQTQQAAPMENSSDDQPEPFRILDRSTGKVQTVPVQVYVTGALCSEMPATFHKEALKAQAVSAHTWALYCQKQARQNGQPYDFSADPSRWQGYVTEQQARERFGSYFDEYWGRVSQAAQSVDGQILVDSRGQPIVAAYHAISAGKTEPAQNVWGNKLPCLTAVDSAGDRHAPGYEKTTAIPIVQLRQKLEQKLEQQDIRLSDDPEQWLAVLERSDSGYVTRMQVGESQQSGLWLRELLG
;
A
#
# COMPACT_ATOMS: atom_id res chain seq x y z
N ALA A 1 12.79 -2.03 -8.22
CA ALA A 1 11.59 -2.84 -8.03
C ALA A 1 11.32 -2.88 -6.53
N VAL A 2 10.22 -2.25 -6.12
CA VAL A 2 9.78 -2.25 -4.71
C VAL A 2 9.24 -3.65 -4.43
N GLN A 3 9.82 -4.34 -3.44
CA GLN A 3 9.28 -5.62 -2.99
C GLN A 3 7.96 -5.36 -2.24
N PRO A 4 6.92 -6.18 -2.46
CA PRO A 4 5.68 -6.04 -1.71
C PRO A 4 5.92 -6.38 -0.24
N VAL A 5 5.31 -5.61 0.65
CA VAL A 5 5.25 -5.88 2.10
C VAL A 5 4.63 -7.26 2.31
N THR A 6 5.26 -8.10 3.11
CA THR A 6 4.73 -9.43 3.38
C THR A 6 3.49 -9.33 4.25
N GLN A 7 2.50 -10.19 3.95
CA GLN A 7 1.21 -10.27 4.65
C GLN A 7 1.35 -10.39 6.18
N MET A 8 2.42 -11.00 6.66
CA MET A 8 2.72 -11.17 8.09
C MET A 8 3.10 -9.87 8.80
N GLU A 9 3.80 -8.95 8.14
CA GLU A 9 4.23 -7.69 8.76
C GLU A 9 3.08 -6.68 8.87
N MET A 10 2.15 -6.65 7.89
CA MET A 10 0.92 -5.87 7.99
C MET A 10 -0.03 -6.40 9.08
N GLN A 11 -0.09 -7.73 9.28
CA GLN A 11 -0.91 -8.34 10.33
C GLN A 11 -0.38 -8.07 11.74
N GLN A 12 0.93 -7.92 11.94
CA GLN A 12 1.51 -7.64 13.27
C GLN A 12 1.22 -6.22 13.75
N GLU A 13 1.15 -5.24 12.85
CA GLU A 13 0.84 -3.85 13.21
C GLU A 13 -0.68 -3.54 13.16
N MET A 14 -1.48 -4.38 12.49
CA MET A 14 -2.94 -4.29 12.41
C MET A 14 -3.68 -5.18 13.44
N LYS A 15 -3.08 -5.48 14.59
CA LYS A 15 -3.79 -6.25 15.64
C LYS A 15 -5.10 -5.55 16.01
N PRO A 16 -6.24 -6.27 16.01
CA PRO A 16 -7.51 -5.68 16.39
C PRO A 16 -7.43 -5.24 17.84
N VAL A 17 -7.60 -3.95 18.09
CA VAL A 17 -7.89 -3.45 19.43
C VAL A 17 -9.29 -3.90 19.75
N THR A 18 -9.44 -4.73 20.78
CA THR A 18 -10.73 -5.10 21.35
C THR A 18 -11.42 -3.82 21.80
N VAL A 19 -12.50 -3.46 21.11
CA VAL A 19 -13.32 -2.30 21.47
C VAL A 19 -14.04 -2.62 22.76
N GLN A 20 -13.49 -2.15 23.88
CA GLN A 20 -14.30 -1.94 25.09
C GLN A 20 -15.09 -0.64 24.88
N GLN A 21 -16.41 -0.78 24.79
CA GLN A 21 -17.34 0.33 24.92
C GLN A 21 -17.13 1.00 26.28
N THR A 22 -16.73 2.26 26.28
CA THR A 22 -17.23 3.21 27.30
C THR A 22 -16.79 4.65 27.04
N GLN A 23 -17.76 5.51 27.17
CA GLN A 23 -17.76 6.93 27.56
C GLN A 23 -17.64 8.01 26.47
N GLN A 24 -18.67 8.86 26.57
CA GLN A 24 -18.93 10.13 25.92
C GLN A 24 -17.69 11.00 25.73
N ALA A 25 -17.54 11.48 24.49
CA ALA A 25 -16.59 12.52 24.15
C ALA A 25 -17.02 13.83 24.84
N ALA A 26 -16.12 14.39 25.63
CA ALA A 26 -16.20 15.77 26.07
C ALA A 26 -15.97 16.72 24.86
N PRO A 27 -16.57 17.94 24.86
CA PRO A 27 -16.35 18.91 23.80
C PRO A 27 -14.88 19.28 23.73
N MET A 28 -14.29 19.22 22.56
CA MET A 28 -12.95 19.75 22.33
C MET A 28 -13.02 21.27 22.40
N GLU A 29 -12.33 21.86 23.37
CA GLU A 29 -12.10 23.29 23.43
C GLU A 29 -11.29 23.73 22.19
N ASN A 30 -11.83 24.69 21.45
CA ASN A 30 -11.17 25.37 20.35
C ASN A 30 -9.93 26.11 20.89
N SER A 31 -8.74 25.55 20.69
CA SER A 31 -7.50 26.29 20.81
C SER A 31 -7.18 26.94 19.48
N SER A 32 -7.03 28.24 19.52
CA SER A 32 -6.72 29.15 18.40
C SER A 32 -5.29 28.96 17.88
N ASP A 33 -5.02 27.88 17.17
CA ASP A 33 -3.89 27.76 16.25
C ASP A 33 -4.28 26.74 15.17
N ASP A 34 -4.79 27.26 14.06
CA ASP A 34 -5.53 26.52 13.01
C ASP A 34 -4.59 25.76 12.05
N GLN A 35 -3.36 25.46 12.49
CA GLN A 35 -2.43 24.67 11.68
C GLN A 35 -2.52 23.18 12.07
N PRO A 36 -2.67 22.27 11.07
CA PRO A 36 -2.70 20.85 11.35
C PRO A 36 -1.38 20.42 12.00
N GLU A 37 -1.49 19.56 13.01
CA GLU A 37 -0.36 19.08 13.76
C GLU A 37 0.61 18.30 12.86
N PRO A 38 1.93 18.59 12.87
CA PRO A 38 2.91 17.97 12.00
C PRO A 38 3.09 16.48 12.33
N PHE A 39 3.53 15.69 11.35
CA PHE A 39 3.85 14.27 11.52
C PHE A 39 5.23 14.06 12.13
N ARG A 40 5.36 13.10 13.03
CA ARG A 40 6.62 12.60 13.58
C ARG A 40 7.02 11.35 12.80
N ILE A 41 8.02 11.46 11.95
CA ILE A 41 8.41 10.42 11.01
C ILE A 41 9.76 9.82 11.43
N LEU A 42 9.82 8.50 11.62
CA LEU A 42 11.06 7.79 11.89
C LEU A 42 11.84 7.56 10.58
N ASP A 43 13.02 8.12 10.51
CA ASP A 43 14.03 7.75 9.52
C ASP A 43 14.77 6.49 10.01
N ARG A 44 14.50 5.36 9.40
CA ARG A 44 15.12 4.07 9.80
C ARG A 44 16.59 3.99 9.48
N SER A 45 17.10 4.75 8.54
CA SER A 45 18.51 4.76 8.19
C SER A 45 19.37 5.41 9.26
N THR A 46 18.82 6.43 9.92
CA THR A 46 19.51 7.20 10.96
C THR A 46 18.99 6.93 12.37
N GLY A 47 17.82 6.29 12.51
CA GLY A 47 17.12 6.11 13.78
C GLY A 47 16.53 7.39 14.37
N LYS A 48 16.54 8.51 13.62
CA LYS A 48 16.05 9.80 14.08
C LYS A 48 14.59 10.00 13.73
N VAL A 49 13.86 10.68 14.63
CA VAL A 49 12.49 11.13 14.38
C VAL A 49 12.54 12.58 13.88
N GLN A 50 11.94 12.80 12.73
CA GLN A 50 11.80 14.13 12.12
C GLN A 50 10.37 14.63 12.30
N THR A 51 10.20 15.92 12.62
CA THR A 51 8.90 16.59 12.62
C THR A 51 8.69 17.25 11.27
N VAL A 52 7.67 16.80 10.54
CA VAL A 52 7.42 17.22 9.16
C VAL A 52 6.02 17.83 9.06
N PRO A 53 5.89 19.09 8.59
CA PRO A 53 4.59 19.72 8.35
C PRO A 53 3.76 18.90 7.36
N VAL A 54 2.43 18.89 7.56
CA VAL A 54 1.49 18.08 6.78
C VAL A 54 1.66 18.27 5.27
N GLN A 55 1.67 19.51 4.78
CA GLN A 55 1.83 19.82 3.35
C GLN A 55 3.17 19.36 2.78
N VAL A 56 4.24 19.48 3.55
CA VAL A 56 5.58 19.02 3.15
C VAL A 56 5.58 17.50 3.02
N TYR A 57 4.95 16.80 3.98
CA TYR A 57 4.82 15.36 3.91
C TYR A 57 3.99 14.92 2.71
N VAL A 58 2.79 15.48 2.51
CA VAL A 58 1.89 15.09 1.42
C VAL A 58 2.56 15.31 0.06
N THR A 59 3.26 16.42 -0.13
CA THR A 59 4.01 16.69 -1.36
C THR A 59 5.12 15.65 -1.58
N GLY A 60 5.92 15.36 -0.55
CA GLY A 60 7.01 14.37 -0.65
C GLY A 60 6.51 12.93 -0.84
N ALA A 61 5.40 12.57 -0.20
CA ALA A 61 4.75 11.28 -0.39
C ALA A 61 4.24 11.13 -1.84
N LEU A 62 3.58 12.15 -2.37
CA LEU A 62 3.10 12.16 -3.75
C LEU A 62 4.26 12.03 -4.75
N CYS A 63 5.38 12.72 -4.53
CA CYS A 63 6.60 12.58 -5.33
C CYS A 63 7.20 11.17 -5.28
N SER A 64 7.05 10.47 -4.15
CA SER A 64 7.55 9.11 -4.00
C SER A 64 6.71 8.08 -4.75
N GLU A 65 5.39 8.24 -4.71
CA GLU A 65 4.42 7.23 -5.12
C GLU A 65 4.00 7.34 -6.58
N MET A 66 4.00 8.55 -7.16
CA MET A 66 3.41 8.78 -8.47
C MET A 66 4.32 9.65 -9.36
N PRO A 67 4.48 9.31 -10.66
CA PRO A 67 5.15 10.19 -11.61
C PRO A 67 4.45 11.55 -11.70
N ALA A 68 5.22 12.64 -11.60
CA ALA A 68 4.70 14.01 -11.67
C ALA A 68 3.99 14.34 -13.00
N THR A 69 4.24 13.53 -14.04
CA THR A 69 3.60 13.64 -15.36
C THR A 69 2.19 13.08 -15.43
N PHE A 70 1.70 12.42 -14.38
CA PHE A 70 0.33 11.91 -14.35
C PHE A 70 -0.70 13.03 -14.41
N HIS A 71 -1.94 12.68 -14.76
CA HIS A 71 -3.02 13.66 -14.81
C HIS A 71 -3.25 14.30 -13.44
N LYS A 72 -3.51 15.61 -13.44
CA LYS A 72 -3.65 16.40 -12.19
C LYS A 72 -4.67 15.81 -11.20
N GLU A 73 -5.78 15.26 -11.69
CA GLU A 73 -6.80 14.68 -10.81
C GLU A 73 -6.33 13.35 -10.16
N ALA A 74 -5.46 12.59 -10.85
CA ALA A 74 -4.81 11.42 -10.25
C ALA A 74 -3.82 11.84 -9.15
N LEU A 75 -3.03 12.89 -9.39
CA LEU A 75 -2.14 13.47 -8.38
C LEU A 75 -2.91 13.95 -7.14
N LYS A 76 -4.06 14.62 -7.34
CA LYS A 76 -4.94 15.06 -6.24
C LYS A 76 -5.50 13.87 -5.44
N ALA A 77 -6.01 12.84 -6.13
CA ALA A 77 -6.54 11.66 -5.47
C ALA A 77 -5.48 10.95 -4.63
N GLN A 78 -4.25 10.84 -5.14
CA GLN A 78 -3.13 10.28 -4.40
C GLN A 78 -2.74 11.16 -3.21
N ALA A 79 -2.77 12.49 -3.33
CA ALA A 79 -2.50 13.41 -2.22
C ALA A 79 -3.50 13.23 -1.07
N VAL A 80 -4.81 13.13 -1.40
CA VAL A 80 -5.87 12.84 -0.41
C VAL A 80 -5.65 11.49 0.26
N SER A 81 -5.30 10.44 -0.51
CA SER A 81 -5.00 9.11 0.05
C SER A 81 -3.79 9.15 0.98
N ALA A 82 -2.71 9.83 0.57
CA ALA A 82 -1.49 9.96 1.34
C ALA A 82 -1.73 10.69 2.68
N HIS A 83 -2.45 11.80 2.64
CA HIS A 83 -2.82 12.56 3.85
C HIS A 83 -3.67 11.71 4.80
N THR A 84 -4.70 11.05 4.26
CA THR A 84 -5.61 10.19 5.04
C THR A 84 -4.86 9.08 5.75
N TRP A 85 -3.99 8.38 5.03
CA TRP A 85 -3.18 7.29 5.59
C TRP A 85 -2.26 7.79 6.71
N ALA A 86 -1.59 8.93 6.52
CA ALA A 86 -0.71 9.52 7.53
C ALA A 86 -1.46 9.88 8.82
N LEU A 87 -2.65 10.49 8.69
CA LEU A 87 -3.51 10.79 9.84
C LEU A 87 -4.02 9.52 10.53
N TYR A 88 -4.36 8.48 9.77
CA TYR A 88 -4.70 7.18 10.34
C TYR A 88 -3.55 6.63 11.19
N CYS A 89 -2.33 6.60 10.65
CA CYS A 89 -1.14 6.14 11.36
C CYS A 89 -0.83 6.97 12.59
N GLN A 90 -0.87 8.31 12.47
CA GLN A 90 -0.66 9.23 13.59
C GLN A 90 -1.61 8.94 14.74
N LYS A 91 -2.91 8.75 14.43
CA LYS A 91 -3.92 8.41 15.42
C LYS A 91 -3.62 7.08 16.12
N GLN A 92 -3.28 6.04 15.35
CA GLN A 92 -2.94 4.73 15.91
C GLN A 92 -1.68 4.80 16.80
N ALA A 93 -0.64 5.49 16.33
CA ALA A 93 0.60 5.66 17.07
C ALA A 93 0.37 6.36 18.43
N ARG A 94 -0.46 7.40 18.44
CA ARG A 94 -0.79 8.14 19.69
C ARG A 94 -1.60 7.31 20.64
N GLN A 95 -2.59 6.57 20.16
CA GLN A 95 -3.38 5.65 20.98
C GLN A 95 -2.53 4.57 21.63
N ASN A 96 -1.46 4.13 20.97
CA ASN A 96 -0.54 3.12 21.44
C ASN A 96 0.70 3.69 22.16
N GLY A 97 0.76 5.01 22.40
CA GLY A 97 1.88 5.67 23.09
C GLY A 97 3.22 5.59 22.33
N GLN A 98 3.19 5.49 20.99
CA GLN A 98 4.40 5.38 20.18
C GLN A 98 5.18 6.70 20.11
N PRO A 99 6.53 6.69 20.10
CA PRO A 99 7.35 7.89 20.05
C PRO A 99 7.34 8.59 18.69
N TYR A 100 6.86 7.95 17.64
CA TYR A 100 6.71 8.48 16.28
C TYR A 100 5.38 8.01 15.68
N ASP A 101 4.92 8.67 14.62
CA ASP A 101 3.63 8.39 14.01
C ASP A 101 3.73 7.24 12.98
N PHE A 102 4.80 7.22 12.18
CA PHE A 102 5.13 6.15 11.23
C PHE A 102 6.58 6.27 10.75
N SER A 103 7.05 5.27 9.97
CA SER A 103 8.35 5.33 9.30
C SER A 103 8.18 5.58 7.81
N ALA A 104 9.08 6.40 7.24
CA ALA A 104 9.13 6.67 5.80
C ALA A 104 9.94 5.60 5.05
N ASP A 105 9.57 4.34 5.20
CA ASP A 105 10.21 3.21 4.53
C ASP A 105 9.37 2.78 3.31
N PRO A 106 9.78 3.11 2.07
CA PRO A 106 9.00 2.79 0.87
C PRO A 106 8.93 1.29 0.60
N SER A 107 9.72 0.46 1.26
CA SER A 107 9.65 -0.99 1.15
C SER A 107 8.52 -1.61 1.97
N ARG A 108 7.98 -0.86 2.93
CA ARG A 108 6.96 -1.34 3.88
C ARG A 108 5.68 -0.53 3.85
N TRP A 109 5.82 0.79 3.62
CA TRP A 109 4.73 1.75 3.76
C TRP A 109 4.80 2.78 2.64
N GLN A 110 3.94 3.78 2.73
CA GLN A 110 3.97 4.92 1.84
C GLN A 110 5.35 5.60 1.88
N GLY A 111 5.97 5.76 0.72
CA GLY A 111 7.23 6.47 0.59
C GLY A 111 7.09 7.95 0.91
N TYR A 112 8.20 8.56 1.31
CA TYR A 112 8.33 10.00 1.48
C TYR A 112 9.73 10.42 1.02
N VAL A 113 9.81 11.47 0.24
CA VAL A 113 11.07 12.09 -0.18
C VAL A 113 11.07 13.56 0.24
N THR A 114 12.23 14.03 0.72
CA THR A 114 12.44 15.45 0.99
C THR A 114 12.52 16.25 -0.31
N GLU A 115 12.35 17.56 -0.24
CA GLU A 115 12.54 18.43 -1.41
C GLU A 115 13.93 18.26 -2.02
N GLN A 116 14.98 18.12 -1.18
CA GLN A 116 16.34 17.89 -1.66
C GLN A 116 16.45 16.59 -2.44
N GLN A 117 15.89 15.49 -1.92
CA GLN A 117 15.88 14.19 -2.64
C GLN A 117 15.08 14.26 -3.93
N ALA A 118 13.97 15.01 -3.94
CA ALA A 118 13.21 15.26 -5.16
C ALA A 118 14.01 16.06 -6.18
N ARG A 119 14.77 17.08 -5.73
CA ARG A 119 15.67 17.89 -6.58
C ARG A 119 16.75 17.03 -7.24
N GLU A 120 17.38 16.15 -6.48
CA GLU A 120 18.37 15.18 -6.99
C GLU A 120 17.75 14.21 -7.99
N ARG A 121 16.54 13.70 -7.69
CA ARG A 121 15.81 12.74 -8.53
C ARG A 121 15.33 13.33 -9.85
N PHE A 122 14.80 14.55 -9.83
CA PHE A 122 14.21 15.19 -11.00
C PHE A 122 15.22 15.99 -11.83
N GLY A 123 16.36 16.37 -11.25
CA GLY A 123 17.41 17.13 -11.94
C GLY A 123 16.88 18.41 -12.58
N SER A 124 17.12 18.60 -13.88
CA SER A 124 16.67 19.78 -14.62
C SER A 124 15.15 19.95 -14.71
N TYR A 125 14.37 18.92 -14.44
CA TYR A 125 12.90 18.97 -14.43
C TYR A 125 12.34 19.30 -13.04
N PHE A 126 13.18 19.57 -12.04
CA PHE A 126 12.74 19.74 -10.68
C PHE A 126 11.65 20.82 -10.52
N ASP A 127 11.87 22.01 -11.03
CA ASP A 127 10.94 23.12 -10.84
C ASP A 127 9.56 22.82 -11.47
N GLU A 128 9.53 22.20 -12.64
CA GLU A 128 8.30 21.79 -13.30
C GLU A 128 7.58 20.69 -12.50
N TYR A 129 8.28 19.60 -12.17
CA TYR A 129 7.67 18.41 -11.55
C TYR A 129 7.28 18.68 -10.09
N TRP A 130 8.15 19.33 -9.34
CA TRP A 130 7.86 19.76 -7.98
C TRP A 130 6.68 20.74 -7.94
N GLY A 131 6.65 21.70 -8.86
CA GLY A 131 5.54 22.64 -8.99
C GLY A 131 4.20 21.95 -9.25
N ARG A 132 4.16 20.99 -10.16
CA ARG A 132 2.94 20.21 -10.47
C ARG A 132 2.44 19.43 -9.25
N VAL A 133 3.34 18.74 -8.58
CA VAL A 133 3.01 17.91 -7.40
C VAL A 133 2.56 18.78 -6.22
N SER A 134 3.31 19.86 -5.92
CA SER A 134 2.95 20.81 -4.86
C SER A 134 1.60 21.47 -5.10
N GLN A 135 1.33 21.90 -6.34
CA GLN A 135 0.03 22.46 -6.71
C GLN A 135 -1.12 21.46 -6.53
N ALA A 136 -0.91 20.21 -6.91
CA ALA A 136 -1.92 19.15 -6.71
C ALA A 136 -2.19 18.94 -5.21
N ALA A 137 -1.14 18.81 -4.39
CA ALA A 137 -1.25 18.64 -2.94
C ALA A 137 -1.96 19.84 -2.28
N GLN A 138 -1.57 21.07 -2.62
CA GLN A 138 -2.21 22.29 -2.10
C GLN A 138 -3.68 22.42 -2.48
N SER A 139 -4.05 22.01 -3.70
CA SER A 139 -5.43 22.12 -4.18
C SER A 139 -6.44 21.23 -3.43
N VAL A 140 -5.96 20.27 -2.67
CA VAL A 140 -6.74 19.34 -1.84
C VAL A 140 -6.34 19.41 -0.37
N ASP A 141 -5.75 20.51 0.04
CA ASP A 141 -5.34 20.71 1.43
C ASP A 141 -6.50 20.51 2.40
N GLY A 142 -6.24 19.81 3.51
CA GLY A 142 -7.27 19.44 4.48
C GLY A 142 -8.28 18.38 4.04
N GLN A 143 -8.29 17.95 2.77
CA GLN A 143 -9.17 16.88 2.32
C GLN A 143 -8.65 15.50 2.73
N ILE A 144 -9.55 14.69 3.31
CA ILE A 144 -9.26 13.32 3.74
C ILE A 144 -10.46 12.41 3.50
N LEU A 145 -10.20 11.10 3.45
CA LEU A 145 -11.21 10.05 3.41
C LEU A 145 -11.56 9.62 4.85
N VAL A 146 -12.85 9.62 5.17
CA VAL A 146 -13.33 9.27 6.50
C VAL A 146 -14.38 8.16 6.47
N ASP A 147 -14.48 7.41 7.55
CA ASP A 147 -15.58 6.47 7.78
C ASP A 147 -16.88 7.19 8.21
N SER A 148 -17.95 6.43 8.43
CA SER A 148 -19.24 6.96 8.88
C SER A 148 -19.20 7.66 10.25
N ARG A 149 -18.09 7.54 10.99
CA ARG A 149 -17.86 8.19 12.29
C ARG A 149 -16.96 9.41 12.17
N GLY A 150 -16.60 9.83 10.94
CA GLY A 150 -15.67 10.92 10.69
C GLY A 150 -14.20 10.61 11.00
N GLN A 151 -13.82 9.32 11.06
CA GLN A 151 -12.44 8.93 11.36
C GLN A 151 -11.67 8.61 10.08
N PRO A 152 -10.38 9.01 9.98
CA PRO A 152 -9.54 8.65 8.86
C PRO A 152 -9.54 7.14 8.64
N ILE A 153 -9.68 6.70 7.38
CA ILE A 153 -9.67 5.28 7.01
C ILE A 153 -8.25 4.79 6.69
N VAL A 154 -8.08 3.48 6.60
CA VAL A 154 -6.89 2.89 5.95
C VAL A 154 -7.00 3.17 4.46
N ALA A 155 -6.36 4.22 3.98
CA ALA A 155 -6.41 4.65 2.59
C ALA A 155 -5.41 3.85 1.74
N ALA A 156 -5.65 2.55 1.59
CA ALA A 156 -4.83 1.68 0.75
C ALA A 156 -5.09 1.94 -0.74
N TYR A 157 -4.02 1.86 -1.52
CA TYR A 157 -4.07 2.04 -2.97
C TYR A 157 -3.12 1.07 -3.68
N HIS A 158 -3.27 0.95 -4.98
CA HIS A 158 -2.42 0.14 -5.86
C HIS A 158 -2.34 0.80 -7.25
N ALA A 159 -1.35 0.43 -8.04
CA ALA A 159 -1.14 1.02 -9.34
C ALA A 159 -2.12 0.50 -10.40
N ILE A 160 -2.35 -0.82 -10.46
CA ILE A 160 -3.14 -1.49 -11.50
C ILE A 160 -3.85 -2.68 -10.88
N SER A 161 -5.17 -2.79 -11.03
CA SER A 161 -5.95 -3.99 -10.71
C SER A 161 -6.16 -4.86 -11.95
N ALA A 162 -6.72 -6.04 -11.78
CA ALA A 162 -7.14 -6.90 -12.90
C ALA A 162 -8.51 -6.49 -13.51
N GLY A 163 -8.90 -5.22 -13.35
CA GLY A 163 -10.18 -4.68 -13.81
C GLY A 163 -11.26 -4.60 -12.73
N LYS A 164 -11.03 -5.25 -11.58
CA LYS A 164 -11.82 -5.15 -10.35
C LYS A 164 -10.89 -5.28 -9.16
N THR A 165 -11.04 -4.44 -8.14
CA THR A 165 -10.19 -4.49 -6.95
C THR A 165 -10.57 -5.66 -6.05
N GLU A 166 -9.63 -6.13 -5.23
CA GLU A 166 -9.88 -7.18 -4.25
C GLU A 166 -10.30 -6.57 -2.90
N PRO A 167 -11.34 -7.08 -2.22
CA PRO A 167 -11.73 -6.54 -0.93
C PRO A 167 -10.70 -6.88 0.15
N ALA A 168 -10.56 -6.01 1.15
CA ALA A 168 -9.54 -6.10 2.20
C ALA A 168 -9.48 -7.45 2.89
N GLN A 169 -10.62 -8.09 3.15
CA GLN A 169 -10.66 -9.40 3.82
C GLN A 169 -9.98 -10.52 3.03
N ASN A 170 -9.97 -10.43 1.70
CA ASN A 170 -9.31 -11.42 0.85
C ASN A 170 -7.80 -11.22 0.77
N VAL A 171 -7.34 -10.00 1.03
CA VAL A 171 -5.92 -9.63 0.97
C VAL A 171 -5.26 -9.72 2.34
N TRP A 172 -5.92 -9.21 3.38
CA TRP A 172 -5.34 -9.07 4.73
C TRP A 172 -6.08 -9.88 5.81
N GLY A 173 -7.11 -10.65 5.44
CA GLY A 173 -7.88 -11.47 6.38
C GLY A 173 -8.89 -10.71 7.23
N ASN A 174 -8.87 -9.37 7.22
CA ASN A 174 -9.76 -8.53 8.02
C ASN A 174 -10.70 -7.73 7.12
N LYS A 175 -12.00 -7.72 7.46
CA LYS A 175 -12.98 -6.91 6.75
C LYS A 175 -12.82 -5.44 7.15
N LEU A 176 -12.51 -4.60 6.16
CA LEU A 176 -12.49 -3.15 6.31
C LEU A 176 -13.65 -2.58 5.49
N PRO A 177 -14.69 -1.97 6.13
CA PRO A 177 -15.92 -1.57 5.44
C PRO A 177 -15.68 -0.58 4.27
N CYS A 178 -14.63 0.23 4.34
CA CYS A 178 -14.27 1.21 3.31
C CYS A 178 -13.44 0.62 2.16
N LEU A 179 -12.92 -0.62 2.29
CA LEU A 179 -12.09 -1.28 1.29
C LEU A 179 -12.80 -2.51 0.73
N THR A 180 -13.84 -2.27 -0.04
CA THR A 180 -14.62 -3.28 -0.75
C THR A 180 -14.12 -3.43 -2.20
N ALA A 181 -14.55 -4.50 -2.86
CA ALA A 181 -14.28 -4.66 -4.28
C ALA A 181 -15.04 -3.59 -5.09
N VAL A 182 -14.34 -2.93 -6.00
CA VAL A 182 -14.91 -1.94 -6.94
C VAL A 182 -14.41 -2.22 -8.35
N ASP A 183 -15.25 -1.93 -9.34
CA ASP A 183 -14.87 -2.04 -10.74
C ASP A 183 -13.84 -0.97 -11.11
N SER A 184 -12.76 -1.37 -11.74
CA SER A 184 -11.66 -0.52 -12.20
C SER A 184 -11.30 -0.85 -13.67
N ALA A 185 -12.32 -0.83 -14.52
CA ALA A 185 -12.18 -1.21 -15.93
C ALA A 185 -11.19 -0.32 -16.71
N GLY A 186 -10.88 0.88 -16.20
CA GLY A 186 -9.87 1.78 -16.76
C GLY A 186 -8.46 1.24 -16.71
N ASP A 187 -8.16 0.35 -15.75
CA ASP A 187 -6.82 -0.21 -15.55
C ASP A 187 -6.30 -0.99 -16.76
N ARG A 188 -7.21 -1.55 -17.59
CA ARG A 188 -6.86 -2.23 -18.86
C ARG A 188 -6.08 -1.34 -19.84
N HIS A 189 -6.16 -0.02 -19.70
CA HIS A 189 -5.43 0.93 -20.53
C HIS A 189 -4.06 1.31 -19.95
N ALA A 190 -3.74 0.85 -18.74
CA ALA A 190 -2.49 1.16 -18.09
C ALA A 190 -1.31 0.42 -18.77
N PRO A 191 -0.17 1.07 -18.96
CA PRO A 191 1.05 0.40 -19.41
C PRO A 191 1.42 -0.74 -18.45
N GLY A 192 1.59 -1.94 -18.97
CA GLY A 192 1.94 -3.12 -18.15
C GLY A 192 0.75 -3.83 -17.50
N TYR A 193 -0.50 -3.50 -17.89
CA TYR A 193 -1.69 -4.24 -17.47
C TYR A 193 -1.58 -5.74 -17.78
N GLU A 194 -1.10 -6.08 -18.97
CA GLU A 194 -0.75 -7.43 -19.35
C GLU A 194 0.75 -7.53 -19.64
N LYS A 195 1.40 -8.48 -19.02
CA LYS A 195 2.81 -8.79 -19.26
C LYS A 195 2.99 -10.31 -19.34
N THR A 196 3.52 -10.77 -20.45
CA THR A 196 3.90 -12.17 -20.62
C THR A 196 5.37 -12.35 -20.29
N THR A 197 5.67 -13.32 -19.43
CA THR A 197 7.04 -13.73 -19.10
C THR A 197 7.17 -15.23 -19.35
N ALA A 198 8.09 -15.62 -20.24
CA ALA A 198 8.42 -17.02 -20.44
C ALA A 198 9.45 -17.47 -19.43
N ILE A 199 9.13 -18.53 -18.69
CA ILE A 199 10.03 -19.16 -17.72
C ILE A 199 10.41 -20.53 -18.27
N PRO A 200 11.72 -20.81 -18.50
CA PRO A 200 12.15 -22.14 -18.90
C PRO A 200 11.72 -23.20 -17.89
N ILE A 201 11.23 -24.34 -18.39
CA ILE A 201 10.63 -25.39 -17.53
C ILE A 201 11.57 -25.87 -16.44
N VAL A 202 12.88 -25.94 -16.75
CA VAL A 202 13.93 -26.33 -15.77
C VAL A 202 14.03 -25.32 -14.63
N GLN A 203 13.93 -24.03 -14.95
CA GLN A 203 13.97 -22.96 -13.93
C GLN A 203 12.68 -22.95 -13.09
N LEU A 204 11.52 -23.18 -13.72
CA LEU A 204 10.26 -23.29 -12.99
C LEU A 204 10.31 -24.47 -12.02
N ARG A 205 10.75 -25.65 -12.50
CA ARG A 205 10.93 -26.84 -11.65
C ARG A 205 11.82 -26.53 -10.44
N GLN A 206 13.00 -25.97 -10.68
CA GLN A 206 13.94 -25.64 -9.62
C GLN A 206 13.34 -24.69 -8.56
N LYS A 207 12.65 -23.64 -8.99
CA LYS A 207 11.98 -22.69 -8.07
C LYS A 207 10.90 -23.38 -7.24
N LEU A 208 10.06 -24.21 -7.88
CA LEU A 208 9.00 -24.94 -7.20
C LEU A 208 9.57 -25.94 -6.20
N GLU A 209 10.54 -26.77 -6.60
CA GLU A 209 11.17 -27.77 -5.74
C GLU A 209 11.83 -27.13 -4.52
N GLN A 210 12.62 -26.07 -4.69
CA GLN A 210 13.25 -25.34 -3.59
C GLN A 210 12.24 -24.87 -2.53
N LYS A 211 11.06 -24.42 -2.95
CA LYS A 211 10.03 -23.91 -2.04
C LYS A 211 9.21 -25.04 -1.43
N LEU A 212 9.05 -26.16 -2.14
CA LEU A 212 8.26 -27.32 -1.74
C LEU A 212 9.05 -28.31 -0.89
N GLU A 213 10.39 -28.37 -1.00
CA GLU A 213 11.26 -29.21 -0.17
C GLU A 213 10.98 -29.06 1.32
N GLN A 214 10.66 -27.85 1.77
CA GLN A 214 10.32 -27.57 3.16
C GLN A 214 9.00 -28.21 3.60
N GLN A 215 8.18 -28.68 2.66
CA GLN A 215 6.86 -29.28 2.88
C GLN A 215 6.81 -30.76 2.50
N ASP A 216 7.94 -31.37 2.10
CA ASP A 216 8.04 -32.75 1.59
C ASP A 216 7.10 -33.07 0.40
N ILE A 217 6.92 -32.08 -0.49
CA ILE A 217 6.03 -32.13 -1.65
C ILE A 217 6.86 -32.35 -2.91
N ARG A 218 6.43 -33.29 -3.76
CA ARG A 218 7.09 -33.63 -5.02
C ARG A 218 6.29 -33.15 -6.22
N LEU A 219 7.00 -32.81 -7.29
CA LEU A 219 6.43 -32.56 -8.60
C LEU A 219 6.39 -33.87 -9.39
N SER A 220 5.34 -34.06 -10.19
CA SER A 220 5.26 -35.16 -11.14
C SER A 220 6.30 -34.99 -12.27
N ASP A 221 6.51 -36.02 -13.06
CA ASP A 221 7.39 -35.93 -14.25
C ASP A 221 6.71 -35.19 -15.40
N ASP A 222 5.41 -34.98 -15.34
CA ASP A 222 4.64 -34.24 -16.33
C ASP A 222 4.46 -32.77 -15.89
N PRO A 223 5.10 -31.81 -16.57
CA PRO A 223 5.00 -30.38 -16.23
C PRO A 223 3.58 -29.79 -16.34
N GLU A 224 2.72 -30.35 -17.16
CA GLU A 224 1.34 -29.88 -17.33
C GLU A 224 0.49 -30.12 -16.06
N GLN A 225 0.94 -31.01 -15.19
CA GLN A 225 0.27 -31.33 -13.91
C GLN A 225 0.80 -30.51 -12.72
N TRP A 226 1.83 -29.67 -12.91
CA TRP A 226 2.44 -28.97 -11.77
C TRP A 226 1.58 -27.84 -11.22
N LEU A 227 0.81 -27.17 -12.07
CA LEU A 227 0.05 -25.98 -11.68
C LEU A 227 -1.39 -26.07 -12.24
N ALA A 228 -2.37 -25.92 -11.37
CA ALA A 228 -3.77 -25.76 -11.77
C ALA A 228 -4.50 -24.77 -10.89
N VAL A 229 -5.31 -23.88 -11.47
CA VAL A 229 -6.17 -22.98 -10.72
C VAL A 229 -7.38 -23.75 -10.21
N LEU A 230 -7.59 -23.75 -8.89
CA LEU A 230 -8.72 -24.43 -8.23
C LEU A 230 -9.86 -23.46 -7.94
N GLU A 231 -9.54 -22.22 -7.53
CA GLU A 231 -10.53 -21.25 -7.10
C GLU A 231 -10.10 -19.82 -7.41
N ARG A 232 -11.08 -18.97 -7.74
CA ARG A 232 -10.91 -17.53 -7.90
C ARG A 232 -11.89 -16.78 -7.02
N SER A 233 -11.49 -15.58 -6.60
CA SER A 233 -12.39 -14.63 -5.96
C SER A 233 -13.43 -14.08 -6.95
N ASP A 234 -14.44 -13.38 -6.43
CA ASP A 234 -15.41 -12.63 -7.24
C ASP A 234 -14.77 -11.52 -8.09
N SER A 235 -13.56 -11.11 -7.75
CA SER A 235 -12.75 -10.15 -8.50
C SER A 235 -11.82 -10.81 -9.53
N GLY A 236 -11.84 -12.13 -9.63
CA GLY A 236 -11.08 -12.93 -10.61
C GLY A 236 -9.67 -13.32 -10.16
N TYR A 237 -9.22 -12.89 -8.99
CA TYR A 237 -7.89 -13.26 -8.47
C TYR A 237 -7.85 -14.73 -8.04
N VAL A 238 -6.72 -15.40 -8.27
CA VAL A 238 -6.53 -16.78 -7.84
C VAL A 238 -6.39 -16.84 -6.33
N THR A 239 -7.36 -17.44 -5.66
CA THR A 239 -7.36 -17.62 -4.21
C THR A 239 -6.75 -18.95 -3.82
N ARG A 240 -6.95 -20.01 -4.64
CA ARG A 240 -6.42 -21.34 -4.39
C ARG A 240 -6.00 -22.01 -5.69
N MET A 241 -4.87 -22.68 -5.65
CA MET A 241 -4.32 -23.42 -6.78
C MET A 241 -3.67 -24.72 -6.32
N GLN A 242 -3.60 -25.68 -7.22
CA GLN A 242 -2.79 -26.88 -7.09
C GLN A 242 -1.36 -26.56 -7.48
N VAL A 243 -0.38 -27.00 -6.67
CA VAL A 243 1.05 -26.93 -6.96
C VAL A 243 1.66 -28.29 -6.61
N GLY A 244 1.95 -29.10 -7.60
CA GLY A 244 2.29 -30.51 -7.39
C GLY A 244 1.17 -31.22 -6.62
N GLU A 245 1.49 -31.87 -5.51
CA GLU A 245 0.52 -32.56 -4.64
C GLU A 245 -0.10 -31.66 -3.58
N SER A 246 0.32 -30.38 -3.48
CA SER A 246 -0.17 -29.43 -2.48
C SER A 246 -1.16 -28.41 -3.01
N GLN A 247 -1.86 -27.73 -2.09
CA GLN A 247 -2.67 -26.58 -2.40
C GLN A 247 -2.02 -25.33 -1.82
N GLN A 248 -1.89 -24.29 -2.65
CA GLN A 248 -1.26 -23.02 -2.31
C GLN A 248 -2.18 -21.85 -2.70
N SER A 249 -1.90 -20.66 -2.17
CA SER A 249 -2.56 -19.44 -2.64
C SER A 249 -1.95 -18.92 -3.94
N GLY A 250 -2.71 -18.15 -4.72
CA GLY A 250 -2.16 -17.46 -5.89
C GLY A 250 -1.04 -16.46 -5.51
N LEU A 251 -1.11 -15.88 -4.31
CA LEU A 251 -0.07 -15.00 -3.77
C LEU A 251 1.25 -15.76 -3.56
N TRP A 252 1.19 -16.98 -3.04
CA TRP A 252 2.36 -17.84 -2.87
C TRP A 252 3.12 -18.04 -4.19
N LEU A 253 2.39 -18.34 -5.29
CA LEU A 253 3.02 -18.48 -6.60
C LEU A 253 3.60 -17.16 -7.14
N ARG A 254 2.89 -16.05 -6.94
CA ARG A 254 3.37 -14.73 -7.31
C ARG A 254 4.69 -14.39 -6.61
N GLU A 255 4.80 -14.66 -5.32
CA GLU A 255 6.03 -14.42 -4.54
C GLU A 255 7.20 -15.32 -5.01
N LEU A 256 6.90 -16.53 -5.45
CA LEU A 256 7.90 -17.46 -5.98
C LEU A 256 8.44 -17.03 -7.34
N LEU A 257 7.58 -16.52 -8.21
CA LEU A 257 7.95 -16.20 -9.59
C LEU A 257 8.52 -14.78 -9.76
N GLY A 258 8.15 -13.85 -8.89
CA GLY A 258 8.63 -12.46 -8.88
C GLY A 258 7.68 -11.48 -9.53
#